data_e0cd293aa3d97b62a2686afd90a29e0a
#
_entry.id   e0cd293aa3d97b62a2686afd90a29e0a
#
_cell.length_a   1.000
_cell.length_b   1.000
_cell.length_c   1.000
_cell.angle_alpha   90.00
_cell.angle_beta   90.00
_cell.angle_gamma   90.00
#
_symmetry.space_group_name_H-M   'P 1'
#
loop_
_entity.id
_entity.type
_entity.pdbx_description
1 polymer ?
#
loop_
_entity_poly.entity_id
_entity_poly.type
_entity_poly.pdbx_seq_one_letter_code
_entity_poly.pdbx_strand_id
1 'polypeptide(L)'
;MAKIDRIMEHIKEMQLGTKLSVRTLAKDRGVSDATAYKAIKLMEEEGYLETLPRTGTIRVESEKEKKIESITYNEIIRIVDGELLGGKDGVEKTIYRFNIGAMTMEAMKKYLTVGGLLIVGNRDEVHSLALNMGVGVLITGGFKATEKNVALADRLKIPII
;
A
#
# COMPACT_ATOMS: atom_id res chain seq x y z
N MET A 1 14.58 -21.83 20.80
CA MET A 1 14.36 -21.41 19.39
C MET A 1 15.17 -22.34 18.49
N ALA A 2 14.51 -23.05 17.57
CA ALA A 2 15.21 -23.96 16.66
C ALA A 2 16.14 -23.19 15.71
N LYS A 3 17.18 -23.87 15.18
CA LYS A 3 18.13 -23.21 14.25
C LYS A 3 17.41 -22.63 13.02
N ILE A 4 16.35 -23.30 12.57
CA ILE A 4 15.57 -22.87 11.42
C ILE A 4 14.80 -21.55 11.72
N ASP A 5 14.26 -21.39 12.92
CA ASP A 5 13.52 -20.19 13.30
C ASP A 5 14.41 -18.94 13.27
N ARG A 6 15.66 -19.08 13.72
CA ARG A 6 16.66 -17.98 13.65
C ARG A 6 16.99 -17.56 12.22
N ILE A 7 17.01 -18.53 11.30
CA ILE A 7 17.23 -18.25 9.88
C ILE A 7 16.02 -17.51 9.29
N MET A 8 14.82 -17.96 9.62
CA MET A 8 13.58 -17.32 9.17
C MET A 8 13.46 -15.88 9.67
N GLU A 9 13.74 -15.62 10.95
CA GLU A 9 13.78 -14.26 11.50
C GLU A 9 14.81 -13.39 10.77
N HIS A 10 16.02 -13.90 10.54
CA HIS A 10 17.01 -13.18 9.77
C HIS A 10 16.55 -12.81 8.35
N ILE A 11 15.88 -13.74 7.65
CA ILE A 11 15.34 -13.47 6.32
C ILE A 11 14.30 -12.33 6.37
N LYS A 12 13.48 -12.28 7.40
CA LYS A 12 12.50 -11.19 7.58
C LYS A 12 13.17 -9.82 7.75
N GLU A 13 14.32 -9.77 8.42
CA GLU A 13 15.09 -8.53 8.66
C GLU A 13 15.90 -8.05 7.43
N MET A 14 16.06 -8.91 6.40
CA MET A 14 16.80 -8.54 5.20
C MET A 14 16.08 -7.44 4.41
N GLN A 15 16.85 -6.55 3.79
CA GLN A 15 16.30 -5.53 2.88
C GLN A 15 15.57 -6.17 1.70
N LEU A 16 14.45 -5.55 1.29
CA LEU A 16 13.72 -5.96 0.09
C LEU A 16 14.63 -5.93 -1.14
N GLY A 17 14.47 -6.93 -2.00
CA GLY A 17 15.32 -7.11 -3.19
C GLY A 17 16.67 -7.79 -2.93
N THR A 18 17.04 -8.09 -1.68
CA THR A 18 18.25 -8.83 -1.37
C THR A 18 18.20 -10.22 -1.98
N LYS A 19 19.22 -10.57 -2.77
CA LYS A 19 19.40 -11.91 -3.34
C LYS A 19 20.00 -12.85 -2.30
N LEU A 20 19.48 -14.06 -2.26
CA LEU A 20 20.02 -15.12 -1.40
C LEU A 20 20.06 -16.46 -2.14
N SER A 21 20.95 -17.32 -1.67
CA SER A 21 21.05 -18.69 -2.13
C SER A 21 21.19 -19.62 -0.94
N VAL A 22 20.83 -20.89 -1.13
CA VAL A 22 21.01 -21.93 -0.11
C VAL A 22 22.44 -21.94 0.42
N ARG A 23 23.41 -21.92 -0.49
CA ARG A 23 24.84 -22.00 -0.14
C ARG A 23 25.33 -20.80 0.64
N THR A 24 24.92 -19.59 0.24
CA THR A 24 25.30 -18.36 0.93
C THR A 24 24.68 -18.33 2.33
N LEU A 25 23.39 -18.61 2.42
CA LEU A 25 22.66 -18.63 3.68
C LEU A 25 23.19 -19.67 4.66
N ALA A 26 23.51 -20.88 4.17
CA ALA A 26 24.10 -21.96 4.96
C ALA A 26 25.45 -21.54 5.54
N LYS A 27 26.34 -20.95 4.72
CA LYS A 27 27.64 -20.46 5.14
C LYS A 27 27.54 -19.34 6.18
N ASP A 28 26.69 -18.32 5.92
CA ASP A 28 26.58 -17.15 6.78
C ASP A 28 25.96 -17.48 8.13
N ARG A 29 25.12 -18.51 8.20
CA ARG A 29 24.42 -18.94 9.43
C ARG A 29 25.03 -20.18 10.10
N GLY A 30 26.07 -20.75 9.52
CA GLY A 30 26.73 -21.94 10.08
C GLY A 30 25.80 -23.14 10.19
N VAL A 31 24.98 -23.39 9.18
CA VAL A 31 24.04 -24.50 9.11
C VAL A 31 24.29 -25.35 7.86
N SER A 32 23.65 -26.53 7.80
CA SER A 32 23.73 -27.37 6.60
C SER A 32 22.90 -26.77 5.44
N ASP A 33 23.27 -27.09 4.21
CA ASP A 33 22.53 -26.71 3.00
C ASP A 33 21.07 -27.18 3.08
N ALA A 34 20.84 -28.37 3.63
CA ALA A 34 19.49 -28.91 3.84
C ALA A 34 18.63 -28.02 4.79
N THR A 35 19.23 -27.51 5.88
CA THR A 35 18.55 -26.60 6.80
C THR A 35 18.26 -25.26 6.17
N ALA A 36 19.24 -24.69 5.43
CA ALA A 36 19.06 -23.44 4.69
C ALA A 36 17.99 -23.57 3.61
N TYR A 37 18.02 -24.68 2.84
CA TYR A 37 16.99 -24.95 1.82
C TYR A 37 15.58 -25.04 2.42
N LYS A 38 15.42 -25.75 3.54
CA LYS A 38 14.14 -25.86 4.21
C LYS A 38 13.63 -24.49 4.68
N ALA A 39 14.50 -23.65 5.24
CA ALA A 39 14.14 -22.29 5.65
C ALA A 39 13.68 -21.43 4.45
N ILE A 40 14.41 -21.48 3.33
CA ILE A 40 14.04 -20.77 2.09
C ILE A 40 12.65 -21.23 1.62
N LYS A 41 12.38 -22.51 1.57
CA LYS A 41 11.08 -23.04 1.14
C LYS A 41 9.94 -22.57 2.04
N LEU A 42 10.12 -22.62 3.34
CA LEU A 42 9.12 -22.12 4.29
C LEU A 42 8.88 -20.61 4.11
N MET A 43 9.94 -19.84 3.87
CA MET A 43 9.82 -18.40 3.66
C MET A 43 9.21 -18.03 2.29
N GLU A 44 9.39 -18.88 1.25
CA GLU A 44 8.65 -18.78 -0.01
C GLU A 44 7.15 -19.04 0.21
N GLU A 45 6.79 -20.11 0.94
CA GLU A 45 5.40 -20.45 1.28
C GLU A 45 4.72 -19.37 2.13
N GLU A 46 5.46 -18.71 3.01
CA GLU A 46 4.98 -17.59 3.81
C GLU A 46 4.96 -16.26 3.02
N GLY A 47 5.49 -16.23 1.80
CA GLY A 47 5.47 -15.06 0.92
C GLY A 47 6.56 -14.02 1.18
N TYR A 48 7.59 -14.34 1.99
CA TYR A 48 8.72 -13.45 2.24
C TYR A 48 9.83 -13.54 1.20
N LEU A 49 9.87 -14.63 0.44
CA LEU A 49 10.83 -14.86 -0.63
C LEU A 49 10.09 -15.22 -1.91
N GLU A 50 10.68 -14.83 -3.03
CA GLU A 50 10.23 -15.19 -4.37
C GLU A 50 11.43 -15.63 -5.23
N THR A 51 11.28 -16.75 -5.91
CA THR A 51 12.29 -17.20 -6.88
C THR A 51 11.88 -16.80 -8.29
N LEU A 52 12.64 -15.85 -8.86
CA LEU A 52 12.42 -15.33 -10.19
C LEU A 52 13.34 -16.01 -11.21
N PRO A 53 12.84 -16.32 -12.43
CA PRO A 53 13.67 -16.84 -13.51
C PRO A 53 14.88 -15.94 -13.79
N ARG A 54 16.06 -16.52 -13.94
CA ARG A 54 17.34 -15.83 -14.22
C ARG A 54 17.85 -14.88 -13.13
N THR A 55 17.02 -14.55 -12.12
CA THR A 55 17.39 -13.65 -11.03
C THR A 55 17.78 -14.40 -9.76
N GLY A 56 17.16 -15.56 -9.51
CA GLY A 56 17.29 -16.34 -8.29
C GLY A 56 16.28 -15.94 -7.22
N THR A 57 16.51 -16.38 -5.99
CA THR A 57 15.62 -16.09 -4.86
C THR A 57 15.92 -14.71 -4.28
N ILE A 58 14.90 -13.90 -4.12
CA ILE A 58 14.97 -12.53 -3.58
C ILE A 58 14.03 -12.34 -2.40
N ARG A 59 14.39 -11.43 -1.50
CA ARG A 59 13.52 -10.96 -0.43
C ARG A 59 12.44 -10.05 -1.02
N VAL A 60 11.18 -10.43 -0.84
CA VAL A 60 10.01 -9.63 -1.26
C VAL A 60 9.17 -9.22 -0.06
N GLU A 61 8.40 -8.17 -0.19
CA GLU A 61 7.45 -7.75 0.85
C GLU A 61 6.34 -8.81 0.97
N SER A 62 6.23 -9.43 2.13
CA SER A 62 5.17 -10.41 2.38
C SER A 62 3.82 -9.71 2.50
N GLU A 63 2.77 -10.31 1.93
CA GLU A 63 1.41 -9.82 2.16
C GLU A 63 0.99 -9.87 3.64
N LYS A 64 1.64 -10.72 4.44
CA LYS A 64 1.47 -10.77 5.89
C LYS A 64 2.14 -9.58 6.60
N GLU A 65 3.22 -9.02 6.01
CA GLU A 65 3.85 -7.77 6.47
C GLU A 65 3.11 -6.53 6.00
N LYS A 66 2.34 -6.64 4.92
CA LYS A 66 1.32 -5.66 4.54
C LYS A 66 0.16 -5.69 5.55
N LYS A 67 0.45 -5.55 6.83
CA LYS A 67 -0.48 -4.92 7.73
C LYS A 67 -0.62 -3.50 7.20
N ILE A 68 -1.63 -3.31 6.38
CA ILE A 68 -2.22 -2.00 6.22
C ILE A 68 -2.75 -1.71 7.62
N GLU A 69 -1.93 -1.06 8.44
CA GLU A 69 -2.46 -0.34 9.59
C GLU A 69 -3.53 0.53 8.99
N SER A 70 -4.76 0.36 9.43
CA SER A 70 -5.88 1.12 8.93
C SER A 70 -5.52 2.59 9.09
N ILE A 71 -5.35 3.31 7.98
CA ILE A 71 -5.01 4.72 7.99
C ILE A 71 -6.29 5.53 7.78
N THR A 72 -6.46 6.60 8.54
CA THR A 72 -7.58 7.53 8.40
C THR A 72 -7.22 8.66 7.44
N TYR A 73 -8.24 9.38 6.93
CA TYR A 73 -8.00 10.59 6.15
C TYR A 73 -7.26 11.65 6.96
N ASN A 74 -7.55 11.76 8.27
CA ASN A 74 -6.86 12.69 9.15
C ASN A 74 -5.36 12.42 9.26
N GLU A 75 -4.96 11.14 9.31
CA GLU A 75 -3.56 10.73 9.28
C GLU A 75 -2.90 11.04 7.93
N ILE A 76 -3.60 10.79 6.80
CA ILE A 76 -3.10 11.17 5.49
C ILE A 76 -2.86 12.68 5.39
N ILE A 77 -3.81 13.51 5.84
CA ILE A 77 -3.66 14.96 5.85
C ILE A 77 -2.36 15.38 6.55
N ARG A 78 -2.07 14.78 7.71
CA ARG A 78 -0.86 15.05 8.48
C ARG A 78 0.41 14.56 7.76
N ILE A 79 0.38 13.36 7.20
CA ILE A 79 1.55 12.74 6.55
C ILE A 79 1.98 13.54 5.32
N VAL A 80 1.02 14.01 4.52
CA VAL A 80 1.30 14.74 3.27
C VAL A 80 1.36 16.26 3.47
N ASP A 81 1.21 16.75 4.71
CA ASP A 81 1.06 18.17 5.03
C ASP A 81 -0.04 18.83 4.16
N GLY A 82 -1.16 18.12 4.04
CA GLY A 82 -2.27 18.48 3.17
C GLY A 82 -3.24 19.47 3.80
N GLU A 83 -4.00 20.15 2.95
CA GLU A 83 -5.09 21.05 3.37
C GLU A 83 -6.44 20.36 3.16
N LEU A 84 -7.25 20.28 4.21
CA LEU A 84 -8.61 19.78 4.10
C LEU A 84 -9.49 20.82 3.41
N LEU A 85 -10.00 20.51 2.22
CA LEU A 85 -10.83 21.39 1.41
C LEU A 85 -12.34 21.22 1.69
N GLY A 86 -12.75 20.02 2.07
CA GLY A 86 -14.15 19.69 2.40
C GLY A 86 -14.29 18.29 2.99
N GLY A 87 -15.50 17.95 3.43
CA GLY A 87 -15.79 16.63 4.00
C GLY A 87 -15.28 16.42 5.42
N LYS A 88 -15.19 17.47 6.23
CA LYS A 88 -14.63 17.46 7.60
C LYS A 88 -15.18 16.33 8.48
N ASP A 89 -16.48 16.07 8.40
CA ASP A 89 -17.13 15.03 9.23
C ASP A 89 -16.71 13.60 8.86
N GLY A 90 -15.94 13.42 7.78
CA GLY A 90 -15.45 12.14 7.32
C GLY A 90 -13.97 11.87 7.60
N VAL A 91 -13.23 12.78 8.21
CA VAL A 91 -11.77 12.68 8.34
C VAL A 91 -11.28 11.51 9.19
N GLU A 92 -12.09 11.06 10.14
CA GLU A 92 -11.77 9.89 10.98
C GLU A 92 -12.15 8.54 10.35
N LYS A 93 -12.75 8.55 9.14
CA LYS A 93 -13.04 7.33 8.42
C LYS A 93 -11.74 6.66 7.96
N THR A 94 -11.75 5.34 8.01
CA THR A 94 -10.63 4.50 7.56
C THR A 94 -10.58 4.42 6.04
N ILE A 95 -9.39 4.52 5.49
CA ILE A 95 -9.10 4.29 4.07
C ILE A 95 -8.72 2.82 3.88
N TYR A 96 -9.46 2.13 3.02
CA TYR A 96 -9.23 0.71 2.74
C TYR A 96 -8.45 0.46 1.45
N ARG A 97 -8.40 1.44 0.55
CA ARG A 97 -7.72 1.31 -0.74
C ARG A 97 -7.23 2.66 -1.26
N PHE A 98 -6.06 2.64 -1.87
CA PHE A 98 -5.49 3.77 -2.59
C PHE A 98 -5.56 3.53 -4.10
N ASN A 99 -5.96 4.54 -4.85
CA ASN A 99 -6.00 4.53 -6.30
C ASN A 99 -5.28 5.76 -6.86
N ILE A 100 -4.53 5.57 -7.93
CA ILE A 100 -3.89 6.67 -8.66
C ILE A 100 -4.72 6.99 -9.89
N GLY A 101 -5.13 8.25 -10.00
CA GLY A 101 -6.01 8.75 -11.06
C GLY A 101 -5.30 9.02 -12.40
N ALA A 102 -4.39 8.14 -12.82
CA ALA A 102 -3.64 8.26 -14.08
C ALA A 102 -4.31 7.58 -15.28
N MET A 103 -5.61 7.35 -15.22
CA MET A 103 -6.39 6.64 -16.23
C MET A 103 -7.64 7.44 -16.67
N THR A 104 -8.34 6.95 -17.70
CA THR A 104 -9.61 7.54 -18.13
C THR A 104 -10.70 7.35 -17.06
N MET A 105 -11.73 8.20 -17.07
CA MET A 105 -12.85 8.09 -16.14
C MET A 105 -13.56 6.73 -16.21
N GLU A 106 -13.71 6.19 -17.41
CA GLU A 106 -14.34 4.87 -17.61
C GLU A 106 -13.53 3.73 -17.01
N ALA A 107 -12.21 3.76 -17.19
CA ALA A 107 -11.34 2.78 -16.58
C ALA A 107 -11.36 2.93 -15.05
N MET A 108 -11.33 4.16 -14.56
CA MET A 108 -11.29 4.48 -13.12
C MET A 108 -12.52 3.95 -12.38
N LYS A 109 -13.72 4.02 -12.96
CA LYS A 109 -14.96 3.49 -12.38
C LYS A 109 -14.85 2.03 -11.94
N LYS A 110 -14.01 1.24 -12.62
CA LYS A 110 -13.82 -0.19 -12.31
C LYS A 110 -12.98 -0.43 -11.05
N TYR A 111 -12.17 0.56 -10.63
CA TYR A 111 -11.24 0.43 -9.53
C TYR A 111 -11.65 1.20 -8.28
N LEU A 112 -12.53 2.20 -8.42
CA LEU A 112 -13.04 2.98 -7.30
C LEU A 112 -14.03 2.16 -6.49
N THR A 113 -13.78 2.06 -5.19
CA THR A 113 -14.63 1.36 -4.23
C THR A 113 -14.86 2.24 -3.01
N VAL A 114 -16.05 2.15 -2.42
CA VAL A 114 -16.41 2.89 -1.20
C VAL A 114 -15.33 2.75 -0.13
N GLY A 115 -14.97 3.84 0.52
CA GLY A 115 -13.93 3.88 1.54
C GLY A 115 -12.51 3.92 0.99
N GLY A 116 -12.33 4.11 -0.31
CA GLY A 116 -11.03 4.34 -0.93
C GLY A 116 -10.61 5.80 -0.91
N LEU A 117 -9.34 6.06 -1.23
CA LEU A 117 -8.77 7.37 -1.51
C LEU A 117 -8.25 7.40 -2.95
N LEU A 118 -8.69 8.37 -3.73
CA LEU A 118 -8.19 8.63 -5.07
C LEU A 118 -7.17 9.77 -5.04
N ILE A 119 -5.96 9.50 -5.50
CA ILE A 119 -4.89 10.47 -5.67
C ILE A 119 -4.90 10.93 -7.13
N VAL A 120 -5.21 12.20 -7.38
CA VAL A 120 -5.42 12.73 -8.73
C VAL A 120 -5.07 14.21 -8.78
N GLY A 121 -4.73 14.72 -9.98
CA GLY A 121 -4.49 16.13 -10.19
C GLY A 121 -5.78 16.96 -10.35
N ASN A 122 -5.66 18.10 -11.03
CA ASN A 122 -6.75 19.05 -11.23
C ASN A 122 -7.77 18.57 -12.29
N ARG A 123 -8.65 17.66 -11.89
CA ARG A 123 -9.67 17.05 -12.77
C ARG A 123 -11.03 17.04 -12.07
N ASP A 124 -11.75 18.16 -12.11
CA ASP A 124 -13.00 18.39 -11.38
C ASP A 124 -14.07 17.32 -11.59
N GLU A 125 -14.23 16.81 -12.82
CA GLU A 125 -15.19 15.75 -13.12
C GLU A 125 -14.81 14.45 -12.43
N VAL A 126 -13.52 14.16 -12.31
CA VAL A 126 -13.00 12.98 -11.61
C VAL A 126 -13.20 13.12 -10.11
N HIS A 127 -13.02 14.33 -9.55
CA HIS A 127 -13.31 14.61 -8.15
C HIS A 127 -14.79 14.33 -7.85
N SER A 128 -15.69 14.86 -8.68
CA SER A 128 -17.14 14.62 -8.55
C SER A 128 -17.49 13.13 -8.64
N LEU A 129 -16.88 12.40 -9.58
CA LEU A 129 -17.09 10.97 -9.74
C LEU A 129 -16.68 10.20 -8.49
N ALA A 130 -15.47 10.44 -7.99
CA ALA A 130 -14.93 9.75 -6.81
C ALA A 130 -15.82 9.97 -5.58
N LEU A 131 -16.19 11.23 -5.30
CA LEU A 131 -17.06 11.57 -4.17
C LEU A 131 -18.41 10.87 -4.26
N ASN A 132 -19.05 10.87 -5.43
CA ASN A 132 -20.33 10.18 -5.65
C ASN A 132 -20.23 8.65 -5.51
N MET A 133 -19.04 8.08 -5.71
CA MET A 133 -18.77 6.66 -5.48
C MET A 133 -18.34 6.34 -4.04
N GLY A 134 -18.35 7.29 -3.13
CA GLY A 134 -17.96 7.07 -1.74
C GLY A 134 -16.45 7.02 -1.53
N VAL A 135 -15.67 7.65 -2.41
CA VAL A 135 -14.21 7.66 -2.42
C VAL A 135 -13.70 9.06 -2.12
N GLY A 136 -12.82 9.17 -1.12
CA GLY A 136 -12.15 10.44 -0.82
C GLY A 136 -11.19 10.84 -1.93
N VAL A 137 -10.84 12.11 -1.99
CA VAL A 137 -9.98 12.67 -3.04
C VAL A 137 -8.80 13.40 -2.41
N LEU A 138 -7.59 13.10 -2.91
CA LEU A 138 -6.39 13.86 -2.63
C LEU A 138 -5.92 14.51 -3.93
N ILE A 139 -5.99 15.85 -3.97
CA ILE A 139 -5.61 16.65 -5.14
C ILE A 139 -4.12 16.97 -5.05
N THR A 140 -3.36 16.52 -6.02
CA THR A 140 -1.91 16.80 -6.10
C THR A 140 -1.64 18.13 -6.80
N GLY A 141 -0.46 18.70 -6.54
CA GLY A 141 0.01 19.91 -7.24
C GLY A 141 -0.47 21.23 -6.63
N GLY A 142 -1.05 21.20 -5.43
CA GLY A 142 -1.51 22.43 -4.74
C GLY A 142 -2.75 23.08 -5.35
N PHE A 143 -3.47 22.36 -6.21
CA PHE A 143 -4.74 22.82 -6.77
C PHE A 143 -5.85 22.77 -5.73
N LYS A 144 -6.87 23.60 -5.92
CA LYS A 144 -8.07 23.63 -5.07
C LYS A 144 -9.22 22.87 -5.74
N ALA A 145 -10.14 22.36 -4.93
CA ALA A 145 -11.39 21.85 -5.42
C ALA A 145 -12.34 22.98 -5.80
N THR A 146 -13.26 22.71 -6.73
CA THR A 146 -14.37 23.65 -7.02
C THR A 146 -15.33 23.73 -5.82
N GLU A 147 -16.02 24.86 -5.65
CA GLU A 147 -17.05 25.03 -4.61
C GLU A 147 -18.11 23.93 -4.67
N LYS A 148 -18.47 23.51 -5.88
CA LYS A 148 -19.40 22.40 -6.10
C LYS A 148 -18.89 21.10 -5.48
N ASN A 149 -17.62 20.77 -5.67
CA ASN A 149 -17.02 19.54 -5.14
C ASN A 149 -16.79 19.63 -3.63
N VAL A 150 -16.47 20.81 -3.09
CA VAL A 150 -16.39 21.04 -1.65
C VAL A 150 -17.77 20.81 -1.00
N ALA A 151 -18.82 21.43 -1.54
CA ALA A 151 -20.19 21.24 -1.03
C ALA A 151 -20.66 19.77 -1.14
N LEU A 152 -20.26 19.07 -2.20
CA LEU A 152 -20.54 17.64 -2.39
C LEU A 152 -19.82 16.80 -1.32
N ALA A 153 -18.54 17.06 -1.07
CA ALA A 153 -17.74 16.41 -0.05
C ALA A 153 -18.35 16.59 1.36
N ASP A 154 -18.75 17.81 1.70
CA ASP A 154 -19.39 18.12 2.98
C ASP A 154 -20.71 17.37 3.15
N ARG A 155 -21.57 17.40 2.13
CA ARG A 155 -22.85 16.69 2.14
C ARG A 155 -22.71 15.18 2.29
N LEU A 156 -21.73 14.59 1.61
CA LEU A 156 -21.47 13.15 1.63
C LEU A 156 -20.60 12.71 2.82
N LYS A 157 -20.03 13.67 3.54
CA LYS A 157 -19.05 13.44 4.63
C LYS A 157 -17.88 12.58 4.15
N ILE A 158 -17.34 12.95 2.99
CA ILE A 158 -16.20 12.28 2.35
C ILE A 158 -15.10 13.33 2.11
N PRO A 159 -13.89 13.15 2.66
CA PRO A 159 -12.85 14.16 2.58
C PRO A 159 -12.35 14.42 1.16
N ILE A 160 -12.11 15.71 0.87
CA ILE A 160 -11.35 16.20 -0.27
C ILE A 160 -10.21 17.08 0.28
N ILE A 161 -8.97 16.72 -0.10
CA ILE A 161 -7.71 17.19 0.48
C ILE A 161 -6.88 17.85 -0.62
#